data_f3a793f3bd288e0fb67af317d5260711
#
_entry.id   f3a793f3bd288e0fb67af317d5260711
#
_cell.length_a   1.000
_cell.length_b   1.000
_cell.length_c   1.000
_cell.angle_alpha   90.00
_cell.angle_beta   90.00
_cell.angle_gamma   90.00
#
_symmetry.space_group_name_H-M   'P 1'
#
loop_
_entity.id
_entity.type
_entity.pdbx_description
1 polymer ?
#
loop_
_entity_poly.entity_id
_entity_poly.type
_entity_poly.pdbx_seq_one_letter_code
_entity_poly.pdbx_strand_id
1 'polypeptide(L)'
;MVKTSKKKSAVLNAIPISKAQASAIKAARGRSETATNLLADEPTINSDLSLFQTAVKNARPLNVDVPHTEKTYPKPIAKQFIRDEKQALRESLSDDFYPAHELESGEELLYLREGQSPSILSKLRRGFWVVQAQIDLHGLISDEAREYVAEFLASCKKRNIRCVRIVHGKGLGSRNREPVLKHKLRSWLMQKDEVIAYAQAKPEDGGSGAVIVLLKA
;
A
#
# COMPACT_ATOMS: atom_id res chain seq x y z
N MET A 1 37.96 5.69 34.83
CA MET A 1 38.04 6.37 33.53
C MET A 1 36.62 6.42 32.93
N VAL A 2 35.97 7.54 33.06
CA VAL A 2 34.60 7.74 32.60
C VAL A 2 34.66 8.41 31.22
N LYS A 3 34.14 7.75 30.16
CA LYS A 3 34.03 8.34 28.82
C LYS A 3 32.68 9.03 28.65
N THR A 4 32.72 10.36 28.64
CA THR A 4 31.58 11.23 28.35
C THR A 4 31.20 11.17 26.87
N SER A 5 29.97 10.76 26.58
CA SER A 5 29.36 10.77 25.26
C SER A 5 28.87 12.18 24.91
N LYS A 6 29.46 12.78 23.86
CA LYS A 6 29.01 14.05 23.27
C LYS A 6 27.72 13.82 22.46
N LYS A 7 26.62 14.41 22.91
CA LYS A 7 25.37 14.56 22.13
C LYS A 7 25.64 15.52 20.97
N LYS A 8 25.49 15.04 19.73
CA LYS A 8 25.42 15.88 18.54
C LYS A 8 24.02 16.50 18.43
N SER A 9 23.97 17.82 18.55
CA SER A 9 22.76 18.62 18.29
C SER A 9 22.46 18.59 16.80
N ALA A 10 21.23 18.22 16.43
CA ALA A 10 20.72 18.28 15.07
C ALA A 10 20.54 19.75 14.67
N VAL A 11 21.24 20.17 13.62
CA VAL A 11 21.05 21.47 12.98
C VAL A 11 19.80 21.38 12.11
N LEU A 12 18.77 22.15 12.48
CA LEU A 12 17.60 22.35 11.63
C LEU A 12 18.01 23.10 10.37
N ASN A 13 17.99 22.44 9.22
CA ASN A 13 18.17 23.07 7.92
C ASN A 13 16.94 23.95 7.63
N ALA A 14 17.17 25.28 7.60
CA ALA A 14 16.19 26.25 7.15
C ALA A 14 15.89 26.04 5.66
N ILE A 15 14.62 25.93 5.33
CA ILE A 15 14.12 25.83 3.94
C ILE A 15 14.43 27.14 3.21
N PRO A 16 15.11 27.15 2.04
CA PRO A 16 15.41 28.38 1.32
C PRO A 16 14.12 29.00 0.74
N ILE A 17 13.84 30.22 1.12
CA ILE A 17 12.72 31.02 0.61
C ILE A 17 13.02 31.39 -0.85
N SER A 18 12.08 31.17 -1.77
CA SER A 18 12.26 31.47 -3.19
C SER A 18 12.43 32.98 -3.45
N LYS A 19 13.20 33.36 -4.50
CA LYS A 19 13.44 34.76 -4.89
C LYS A 19 12.16 35.61 -5.05
N ALA A 20 11.03 34.99 -5.40
CA ALA A 20 9.74 35.62 -5.54
C ALA A 20 9.12 36.07 -4.19
N GLN A 21 9.36 35.31 -3.12
CA GLN A 21 8.88 35.65 -1.77
C GLN A 21 9.74 36.74 -1.12
N ALA A 22 11.02 36.80 -1.43
CA ALA A 22 11.91 37.86 -0.94
C ALA A 22 11.59 39.25 -1.56
N SER A 23 11.13 39.29 -2.83
CA SER A 23 10.72 40.51 -3.47
C SER A 23 9.41 41.08 -2.92
N ALA A 24 8.46 40.23 -2.54
CA ALA A 24 7.20 40.63 -1.93
C ALA A 24 7.39 41.26 -0.54
N ILE A 25 8.31 40.70 0.26
CA ILE A 25 8.63 41.26 1.58
C ILE A 25 9.33 42.63 1.47
N LYS A 26 10.16 42.84 0.44
CA LYS A 26 10.84 44.12 0.20
C LYS A 26 9.89 45.21 -0.30
N ALA A 27 8.86 44.84 -1.08
CA ALA A 27 7.81 45.75 -1.53
C ALA A 27 6.86 46.19 -0.41
N ALA A 28 6.62 45.31 0.59
CA ALA A 28 5.79 45.68 1.75
C ALA A 28 6.51 46.58 2.75
N ARG A 29 7.85 46.56 2.81
CA ARG A 29 8.64 47.41 3.71
C ARG A 29 8.90 48.83 3.19
N GLY A 30 8.74 49.05 1.90
CA GLY A 30 8.98 50.37 1.25
C GLY A 30 7.78 51.32 1.28
N ARG A 31 6.64 50.94 1.88
CA ARG A 31 5.43 51.79 1.91
C ARG A 31 5.13 52.44 3.26
N SER A 32 6.00 52.36 4.25
CA SER A 32 5.76 52.93 5.60
C SER A 32 6.53 54.21 5.92
N GLU A 33 7.27 54.86 4.99
CA GLU A 33 8.08 56.03 5.32
C GLU A 33 7.74 57.34 4.61
N THR A 34 6.56 57.46 4.00
CA THR A 34 6.13 58.78 3.44
C THR A 34 4.70 59.09 3.80
N ALA A 35 4.43 59.32 5.06
CA ALA A 35 3.20 60.00 5.49
C ALA A 35 3.40 60.65 6.86
N THR A 36 4.28 61.64 6.91
CA THR A 36 4.28 62.60 7.99
C THR A 36 4.01 63.95 7.37
N ASN A 37 2.83 64.47 7.60
CA ASN A 37 2.35 65.86 7.46
C ASN A 37 1.17 66.01 6.51
N LEU A 38 -0.03 65.79 7.02
CA LEU A 38 -1.22 66.62 6.75
C LEU A 38 -2.15 66.46 7.95
N LEU A 39 -2.10 67.43 8.85
CA LEU A 39 -3.11 67.72 9.83
C LEU A 39 -4.39 68.14 9.12
N ALA A 40 -5.43 67.30 9.17
CA ALA A 40 -6.83 67.71 9.15
C ALA A 40 -7.75 66.49 9.28
N ASP A 41 -8.62 66.53 10.28
CA ASP A 41 -9.82 65.73 10.49
C ASP A 41 -9.63 64.26 10.76
N GLU A 42 -9.46 63.92 12.04
CA GLU A 42 -9.86 62.61 12.57
C GLU A 42 -11.39 62.46 12.45
N PRO A 43 -11.93 61.60 11.58
CA PRO A 43 -13.27 61.09 11.77
C PRO A 43 -13.25 60.23 13.02
N THR A 44 -13.76 60.77 14.08
CA THR A 44 -13.82 60.16 15.41
C THR A 44 -14.40 58.78 15.31
N ILE A 45 -13.55 57.76 15.64
CA ILE A 45 -13.94 56.35 15.82
C ILE A 45 -15.20 56.25 16.72
N ASN A 46 -15.41 57.22 17.59
CA ASN A 46 -16.59 57.37 18.41
C ASN A 46 -17.86 57.69 17.63
N SER A 47 -17.81 58.35 16.44
CA SER A 47 -19.01 58.61 15.64
C SER A 47 -19.55 57.37 14.96
N ASP A 48 -18.67 56.50 14.47
CA ASP A 48 -19.07 55.25 13.81
C ASP A 48 -19.61 54.22 14.82
N LEU A 49 -19.04 54.13 16.01
CA LEU A 49 -19.56 53.36 17.11
C LEU A 49 -20.93 53.87 17.59
N SER A 50 -21.12 55.19 17.66
CA SER A 50 -22.40 55.79 18.04
C SER A 50 -23.48 55.59 16.99
N LEU A 51 -23.15 55.65 15.71
CA LEU A 51 -24.03 55.33 14.59
C LEU A 51 -24.42 53.83 14.61
N PHE A 52 -23.48 52.96 14.85
CA PHE A 52 -23.74 51.53 14.98
C PHE A 52 -24.64 51.24 16.19
N GLN A 53 -24.32 51.77 17.35
CA GLN A 53 -25.15 51.59 18.57
C GLN A 53 -26.57 52.14 18.36
N THR A 54 -26.72 53.25 17.63
CA THR A 54 -28.04 53.82 17.32
C THR A 54 -28.79 52.92 16.33
N ALA A 55 -28.13 52.39 15.32
CA ALA A 55 -28.72 51.48 14.36
C ALA A 55 -29.15 50.14 14.98
N VAL A 56 -28.41 49.66 15.99
CA VAL A 56 -28.68 48.35 16.65
C VAL A 56 -29.58 48.49 17.87
N LYS A 57 -29.89 49.72 18.32
CA LYS A 57 -30.69 49.97 19.54
C LYS A 57 -32.05 49.29 19.57
N ASN A 58 -32.66 49.05 18.43
CA ASN A 58 -33.94 48.39 18.28
C ASN A 58 -33.84 46.95 17.77
N ALA A 59 -32.59 46.40 17.65
CA ALA A 59 -32.41 45.01 17.26
C ALA A 59 -32.83 44.08 18.40
N ARG A 60 -33.81 43.24 18.14
CA ARG A 60 -34.24 42.23 19.05
C ARG A 60 -33.34 40.99 18.86
N PRO A 61 -32.68 40.50 19.89
CA PRO A 61 -31.91 39.26 19.74
C PRO A 61 -32.84 38.12 19.31
N LEU A 62 -32.52 37.46 18.22
CA LEU A 62 -33.23 36.25 17.79
C LEU A 62 -32.92 35.15 18.81
N ASN A 63 -33.89 34.85 19.68
CA ASN A 63 -33.85 33.70 20.55
C ASN A 63 -34.23 32.48 19.69
N VAL A 64 -33.37 32.07 18.81
CA VAL A 64 -33.52 30.84 18.06
C VAL A 64 -32.82 29.76 18.88
N ASP A 65 -33.58 28.91 19.52
CA ASP A 65 -33.12 27.63 20.05
C ASP A 65 -32.71 26.77 18.86
N VAL A 66 -31.51 27.01 18.33
CA VAL A 66 -30.95 26.17 17.29
C VAL A 66 -30.47 24.90 17.99
N PRO A 67 -31.11 23.74 17.76
CA PRO A 67 -30.66 22.50 18.37
C PRO A 67 -29.20 22.28 17.93
N HIS A 68 -28.30 22.21 18.89
CA HIS A 68 -26.90 21.96 18.67
C HIS A 68 -26.76 20.52 18.15
N THR A 69 -26.85 20.34 16.84
CA THR A 69 -26.60 19.07 16.19
C THR A 69 -25.10 18.81 16.24
N GLU A 70 -24.66 17.93 17.12
CA GLU A 70 -23.30 17.45 17.11
C GLU A 70 -23.02 16.79 15.74
N LYS A 71 -22.14 17.39 14.96
CA LYS A 71 -21.69 16.79 13.71
C LYS A 71 -20.86 15.56 14.05
N THR A 72 -21.46 14.38 13.93
CA THR A 72 -20.72 13.12 14.01
C THR A 72 -19.76 13.02 12.84
N TYR A 73 -18.49 13.27 13.10
CA TYR A 73 -17.45 13.06 12.10
C TYR A 73 -17.22 11.56 11.91
N PRO A 74 -17.14 11.08 10.65
CA PRO A 74 -16.78 9.68 10.40
C PRO A 74 -15.43 9.38 11.02
N LYS A 75 -15.28 8.17 11.56
CA LYS A 75 -14.01 7.73 12.16
C LYS A 75 -12.88 7.87 11.14
N PRO A 76 -11.71 8.37 11.54
CA PRO A 76 -10.59 8.51 10.62
C PRO A 76 -10.16 7.15 10.10
N ILE A 77 -10.10 7.00 8.78
CA ILE A 77 -9.62 5.79 8.12
C ILE A 77 -8.14 5.99 7.81
N ALA A 78 -7.29 5.08 8.26
CA ALA A 78 -5.85 5.10 8.02
C ALA A 78 -5.51 4.73 6.55
N LYS A 79 -5.88 5.59 5.60
CA LYS A 79 -5.71 5.34 4.15
C LYS A 79 -4.27 5.06 3.76
N GLN A 80 -3.32 5.75 4.40
CA GLN A 80 -1.89 5.55 4.15
C GLN A 80 -1.46 4.15 4.58
N PHE A 81 -1.83 3.73 5.78
CA PHE A 81 -1.53 2.39 6.28
C PHE A 81 -2.06 1.29 5.36
N ILE A 82 -3.32 1.42 4.89
CA ILE A 82 -3.91 0.46 3.94
C ILE A 82 -3.15 0.44 2.61
N ARG A 83 -2.67 1.60 2.15
CA ARG A 83 -1.87 1.70 0.92
C ARG A 83 -0.50 1.05 1.11
N ASP A 84 0.15 1.28 2.24
CA ASP A 84 1.47 0.74 2.55
C ASP A 84 1.42 -0.79 2.73
N GLU A 85 0.36 -1.33 3.37
CA GLU A 85 0.14 -2.77 3.41
C GLU A 85 -0.01 -3.39 2.01
N LYS A 86 -0.79 -2.75 1.13
CA LYS A 86 -0.96 -3.22 -0.26
C LYS A 86 0.36 -3.14 -1.04
N GLN A 87 1.13 -2.08 -0.84
CA GLN A 87 2.42 -1.91 -1.49
C GLN A 87 3.43 -2.95 -1.00
N ALA A 88 3.53 -3.18 0.31
CA ALA A 88 4.37 -4.23 0.88
C ALA A 88 4.02 -5.62 0.34
N LEU A 89 2.73 -5.89 0.10
CA LEU A 89 2.27 -7.13 -0.50
C LEU A 89 2.74 -7.27 -1.96
N ARG A 90 2.71 -6.20 -2.75
CA ARG A 90 3.21 -6.17 -4.14
C ARG A 90 4.72 -6.38 -4.18
N GLU A 91 5.46 -5.66 -3.34
CA GLU A 91 6.92 -5.71 -3.27
C GLU A 91 7.44 -7.04 -2.71
N SER A 92 6.58 -7.79 -2.01
CA SER A 92 6.94 -9.11 -1.46
C SER A 92 7.12 -10.20 -2.52
N LEU A 93 6.76 -9.95 -3.77
CA LEU A 93 7.00 -10.81 -4.92
C LEU A 93 7.84 -10.05 -5.94
N SER A 94 9.05 -10.51 -6.21
CA SER A 94 9.92 -9.99 -7.25
C SER A 94 9.85 -10.85 -8.51
N ASP A 95 9.83 -10.22 -9.68
CA ASP A 95 9.92 -10.92 -10.96
C ASP A 95 11.37 -11.30 -11.32
N ASP A 96 12.36 -10.68 -10.64
CA ASP A 96 13.78 -10.82 -10.97
C ASP A 96 14.47 -12.01 -10.27
N PHE A 97 13.73 -12.75 -9.44
CA PHE A 97 14.29 -13.90 -8.73
C PHE A 97 14.27 -15.16 -9.59
N TYR A 98 15.37 -15.43 -10.27
CA TYR A 98 15.61 -16.69 -10.99
C TYR A 98 16.83 -17.40 -10.39
N PRO A 99 16.65 -18.46 -9.58
CA PRO A 99 17.79 -19.31 -9.19
C PRO A 99 18.28 -20.05 -10.42
N ALA A 100 19.46 -19.67 -10.90
CA ALA A 100 20.03 -20.15 -12.17
C ALA A 100 20.19 -21.68 -12.28
N HIS A 101 20.32 -22.38 -11.15
CA HIS A 101 20.53 -23.83 -11.11
C HIS A 101 19.26 -24.68 -11.28
N GLU A 102 18.06 -24.06 -11.26
CA GLU A 102 16.80 -24.78 -11.36
C GLU A 102 16.14 -24.68 -12.75
N LEU A 103 16.76 -23.92 -13.66
CA LEU A 103 16.26 -23.76 -15.05
C LEU A 103 16.38 -25.04 -15.90
N GLU A 104 17.17 -26.04 -15.45
CA GLU A 104 17.47 -27.24 -16.23
C GLU A 104 16.57 -28.44 -15.94
N SER A 105 15.76 -28.45 -14.90
CA SER A 105 14.91 -29.59 -14.60
C SER A 105 13.50 -29.42 -15.15
N GLY A 106 13.32 -29.83 -16.39
CA GLY A 106 12.07 -30.27 -17.01
C GLY A 106 10.87 -29.32 -16.90
N GLU A 107 9.90 -29.51 -17.78
CA GLU A 107 8.64 -28.72 -17.85
C GLU A 107 7.74 -28.82 -16.60
N GLU A 108 8.03 -29.67 -15.63
CA GLU A 108 7.22 -29.87 -14.44
C GLU A 108 7.51 -28.82 -13.35
N LEU A 109 6.45 -28.20 -12.83
CA LEU A 109 6.53 -27.37 -11.63
C LEU A 109 6.74 -28.28 -10.41
N LEU A 110 7.95 -28.29 -9.89
CA LEU A 110 8.31 -29.07 -8.70
C LEU A 110 9.25 -28.24 -7.82
N TYR A 111 8.96 -28.19 -6.54
CA TYR A 111 9.79 -27.48 -5.55
C TYR A 111 9.62 -28.07 -4.16
N LEU A 112 10.72 -28.14 -3.44
CA LEU A 112 10.75 -28.46 -2.02
C LEU A 112 11.70 -27.51 -1.32
N ARG A 113 11.23 -26.87 -0.25
CA ARG A 113 12.06 -25.99 0.56
C ARG A 113 13.16 -26.78 1.26
N GLU A 114 14.34 -26.20 1.36
CA GLU A 114 15.48 -26.77 2.09
C GLU A 114 15.10 -27.15 3.53
N GLY A 115 15.65 -28.25 4.02
CA GLY A 115 15.36 -28.80 5.35
C GLY A 115 14.05 -29.56 5.46
N GLN A 116 13.29 -29.74 4.37
CA GLN A 116 12.06 -30.52 4.34
C GLN A 116 12.31 -31.93 3.79
N SER A 117 11.51 -32.91 4.30
CA SER A 117 11.64 -34.32 3.85
C SER A 117 11.17 -34.47 2.39
N PRO A 118 11.95 -35.15 1.52
CA PRO A 118 11.57 -35.47 0.14
C PRO A 118 10.23 -36.23 0.03
N SER A 119 9.84 -36.97 1.09
CA SER A 119 8.55 -37.66 1.15
C SER A 119 7.34 -36.73 1.00
N ILE A 120 7.50 -35.43 1.30
CA ILE A 120 6.45 -34.39 1.14
C ILE A 120 6.04 -34.28 -0.32
N LEU A 121 6.98 -34.20 -1.25
CA LEU A 121 6.67 -34.12 -2.68
C LEU A 121 5.91 -35.34 -3.17
N SER A 122 6.34 -36.53 -2.78
CA SER A 122 5.66 -37.79 -3.15
C SER A 122 4.23 -37.82 -2.61
N LYS A 123 4.03 -37.39 -1.36
CA LYS A 123 2.69 -37.29 -0.75
C LYS A 123 1.85 -36.23 -1.45
N LEU A 124 2.42 -35.06 -1.79
CA LEU A 124 1.72 -33.98 -2.47
C LEU A 124 1.23 -34.42 -3.86
N ARG A 125 2.09 -35.06 -4.65
CA ARG A 125 1.75 -35.62 -5.97
C ARG A 125 0.69 -36.72 -5.90
N ARG A 126 0.68 -37.53 -4.82
CA ARG A 126 -0.37 -38.55 -4.61
C ARG A 126 -1.70 -37.97 -4.12
N GLY A 127 -1.74 -36.66 -3.75
CA GLY A 127 -2.96 -36.03 -3.24
C GLY A 127 -3.25 -36.39 -1.78
N PHE A 128 -2.22 -36.61 -0.97
CA PHE A 128 -2.37 -36.90 0.47
C PHE A 128 -3.08 -35.76 1.21
N TRP A 129 -2.86 -34.53 0.81
CA TRP A 129 -3.54 -33.35 1.39
C TRP A 129 -4.72 -32.97 0.55
N VAL A 130 -5.85 -32.75 1.21
CA VAL A 130 -7.07 -32.25 0.56
C VAL A 130 -6.86 -30.76 0.23
N VAL A 131 -7.21 -30.36 -1.00
CA VAL A 131 -7.20 -28.98 -1.44
C VAL A 131 -8.30 -28.21 -0.73
N GLN A 132 -7.94 -27.23 0.08
CA GLN A 132 -8.85 -26.46 0.92
C GLN A 132 -9.28 -25.13 0.29
N ALA A 133 -8.47 -24.60 -0.64
CA ALA A 133 -8.78 -23.38 -1.38
C ALA A 133 -8.17 -23.45 -2.77
N GLN A 134 -8.74 -22.68 -3.70
CA GLN A 134 -8.22 -22.58 -5.05
C GLN A 134 -8.35 -21.16 -5.59
N ILE A 135 -7.46 -20.81 -6.53
CA ILE A 135 -7.49 -19.57 -7.29
C ILE A 135 -7.23 -19.89 -8.77
N ASP A 136 -7.87 -19.12 -9.63
CA ASP A 136 -7.69 -19.23 -11.08
C ASP A 136 -7.09 -17.93 -11.61
N LEU A 137 -5.96 -18.08 -12.31
CA LEU A 137 -5.19 -16.99 -12.90
C LEU A 137 -5.23 -16.98 -14.42
N HIS A 138 -5.94 -17.95 -15.04
CA HIS A 138 -5.96 -18.05 -16.49
C HIS A 138 -6.55 -16.78 -17.12
N GLY A 139 -5.94 -16.30 -18.18
CA GLY A 139 -6.39 -15.09 -18.87
C GLY A 139 -5.99 -13.77 -18.22
N LEU A 140 -5.41 -13.78 -17.02
CA LEU A 140 -4.90 -12.58 -16.37
C LEU A 140 -3.54 -12.15 -16.96
N ILE A 141 -3.28 -10.86 -16.93
CA ILE A 141 -1.95 -10.32 -17.20
C ILE A 141 -1.04 -10.56 -15.97
N SER A 142 0.27 -10.53 -16.21
CA SER A 142 1.27 -10.86 -15.18
C SER A 142 1.12 -10.06 -13.89
N ASP A 143 0.89 -8.76 -13.99
CA ASP A 143 0.83 -7.88 -12.82
C ASP A 143 -0.42 -8.15 -11.98
N GLU A 144 -1.57 -8.33 -12.63
CA GLU A 144 -2.81 -8.73 -11.97
C GLU A 144 -2.65 -10.09 -11.30
N ALA A 145 -2.11 -11.09 -12.02
CA ALA A 145 -1.91 -12.42 -11.48
C ALA A 145 -1.00 -12.41 -10.24
N ARG A 146 0.04 -11.56 -10.23
CA ARG A 146 0.94 -11.40 -9.09
C ARG A 146 0.20 -10.86 -7.85
N GLU A 147 -0.63 -9.84 -8.02
CA GLU A 147 -1.44 -9.29 -6.93
C GLU A 147 -2.40 -10.32 -6.37
N TYR A 148 -3.11 -11.03 -7.27
CA TYR A 148 -4.05 -12.09 -6.87
C TYR A 148 -3.38 -13.21 -6.10
N VAL A 149 -2.20 -13.68 -6.53
CA VAL A 149 -1.44 -14.71 -5.79
C VAL A 149 -1.03 -14.21 -4.42
N ALA A 150 -0.54 -12.96 -4.31
CA ALA A 150 -0.11 -12.39 -3.04
C ALA A 150 -1.27 -12.28 -2.05
N GLU A 151 -2.42 -11.73 -2.48
CA GLU A 151 -3.61 -11.60 -1.66
C GLU A 151 -4.18 -12.98 -1.25
N PHE A 152 -4.19 -13.92 -2.18
CA PHE A 152 -4.65 -15.29 -1.95
C PHE A 152 -3.81 -15.99 -0.89
N LEU A 153 -2.48 -15.98 -1.01
CA LEU A 153 -1.59 -16.60 -0.03
C LEU A 153 -1.72 -15.95 1.35
N ALA A 154 -1.81 -14.61 1.41
CA ALA A 154 -2.02 -13.89 2.66
C ALA A 154 -3.36 -14.27 3.32
N SER A 155 -4.42 -14.42 2.53
CA SER A 155 -5.72 -14.89 3.01
C SER A 155 -5.67 -16.33 3.52
N CYS A 156 -4.98 -17.22 2.79
CA CYS A 156 -4.80 -18.62 3.19
C CYS A 156 -4.04 -18.74 4.52
N LYS A 157 -2.99 -17.94 4.69
CA LYS A 157 -2.23 -17.86 5.95
C LYS A 157 -3.11 -17.42 7.13
N LYS A 158 -3.91 -16.37 6.96
CA LYS A 158 -4.84 -15.89 8.00
C LYS A 158 -5.88 -16.94 8.39
N ARG A 159 -6.26 -17.82 7.46
CA ARG A 159 -7.26 -18.88 7.64
C ARG A 159 -6.66 -20.24 8.01
N ASN A 160 -5.34 -20.36 8.21
CA ASN A 160 -4.62 -21.60 8.48
C ASN A 160 -4.86 -22.69 7.42
N ILE A 161 -5.01 -22.30 6.16
CA ILE A 161 -5.17 -23.22 5.04
C ILE A 161 -3.80 -23.78 4.66
N ARG A 162 -3.68 -25.11 4.57
CA ARG A 162 -2.41 -25.79 4.32
C ARG A 162 -2.19 -26.22 2.86
N CYS A 163 -3.25 -26.61 2.18
CA CYS A 163 -3.11 -27.12 0.81
C CYS A 163 -4.02 -26.33 -0.13
N VAL A 164 -3.43 -25.75 -1.15
CA VAL A 164 -4.14 -24.90 -2.12
C VAL A 164 -3.82 -25.29 -3.55
N ARG A 165 -4.75 -25.02 -4.47
CA ARG A 165 -4.58 -25.19 -5.90
C ARG A 165 -4.53 -23.82 -6.58
N ILE A 166 -3.57 -23.65 -7.47
CA ILE A 166 -3.44 -22.44 -8.30
C ILE A 166 -3.49 -22.87 -9.76
N VAL A 167 -4.48 -22.40 -10.50
CA VAL A 167 -4.63 -22.66 -11.93
C VAL A 167 -4.02 -21.48 -12.69
N HIS A 168 -2.92 -21.70 -13.37
CA HIS A 168 -2.21 -20.69 -14.16
C HIS A 168 -2.47 -20.78 -15.66
N GLY A 169 -3.15 -21.85 -16.09
CA GLY A 169 -3.42 -22.11 -17.49
C GLY A 169 -2.23 -22.74 -18.24
N LYS A 170 -2.51 -23.27 -19.41
CA LYS A 170 -1.51 -23.94 -20.28
C LYS A 170 -0.79 -22.98 -21.24
N GLY A 171 -1.10 -21.69 -21.20
CA GLY A 171 -0.50 -20.70 -22.09
C GLY A 171 -1.01 -20.70 -23.53
N LEU A 172 -2.06 -21.46 -23.83
CA LEU A 172 -2.59 -21.58 -25.21
C LEU A 172 -3.12 -20.25 -25.77
N GLY A 173 -3.54 -19.34 -24.92
CA GLY A 173 -4.04 -18.00 -25.28
C GLY A 173 -2.95 -16.92 -25.31
N SER A 174 -1.70 -17.21 -24.95
CA SER A 174 -0.61 -16.23 -25.01
C SER A 174 -0.13 -16.02 -26.44
N ARG A 175 0.45 -14.84 -26.73
CA ARG A 175 0.91 -14.44 -28.07
C ARG A 175 1.85 -15.46 -28.72
N ASN A 176 2.71 -16.12 -27.92
CA ASN A 176 3.68 -17.12 -28.38
C ASN A 176 3.30 -18.55 -27.99
N ARG A 177 2.09 -18.77 -27.45
CA ARG A 177 1.67 -20.05 -26.85
C ARG A 177 2.59 -20.53 -25.72
N GLU A 178 3.30 -19.61 -25.08
CA GLU A 178 4.17 -19.88 -23.93
C GLU A 178 3.42 -19.70 -22.63
N PRO A 179 3.62 -20.58 -21.64
CA PRO A 179 2.96 -20.48 -20.33
C PRO A 179 3.67 -19.48 -19.42
N VAL A 180 3.63 -18.18 -19.78
CA VAL A 180 4.32 -17.10 -19.05
C VAL A 180 3.99 -17.11 -17.57
N LEU A 181 2.71 -17.27 -17.21
CA LEU A 181 2.28 -17.31 -15.81
C LEU A 181 2.86 -18.51 -15.05
N LYS A 182 3.09 -19.64 -15.72
CA LYS A 182 3.74 -20.82 -15.11
C LYS A 182 5.14 -20.49 -14.61
N HIS A 183 5.96 -19.83 -15.43
CA HIS A 183 7.33 -19.45 -15.08
C HIS A 183 7.37 -18.40 -13.96
N LYS A 184 6.54 -17.36 -14.08
CA LYS A 184 6.46 -16.31 -13.07
C LYS A 184 5.92 -16.83 -11.74
N LEU A 185 4.90 -17.68 -11.76
CA LEU A 185 4.34 -18.30 -10.56
C LEU A 185 5.39 -19.11 -9.81
N ARG A 186 6.27 -19.83 -10.52
CA ARG A 186 7.40 -20.54 -9.92
C ARG A 186 8.25 -19.59 -9.07
N SER A 187 8.69 -18.47 -9.66
CA SER A 187 9.52 -17.48 -8.98
C SER A 187 8.79 -16.88 -7.77
N TRP A 188 7.51 -16.52 -7.92
CA TRP A 188 6.73 -15.93 -6.85
C TRP A 188 6.53 -16.87 -5.66
N LEU A 189 6.24 -18.15 -5.91
CA LEU A 189 6.04 -19.14 -4.84
C LEU A 189 7.33 -19.45 -4.08
N MET A 190 8.47 -19.48 -4.75
CA MET A 190 9.77 -19.74 -4.11
C MET A 190 10.19 -18.64 -3.13
N GLN A 191 9.80 -17.39 -3.40
CA GLN A 191 10.08 -16.24 -2.55
C GLN A 191 9.25 -16.21 -1.26
N LYS A 192 8.16 -16.98 -1.20
CA LYS A 192 7.26 -16.98 -0.04
C LYS A 192 7.69 -17.97 1.03
N ASP A 193 7.96 -17.45 2.24
CA ASP A 193 8.38 -18.28 3.38
C ASP A 193 7.32 -19.26 3.87
N GLU A 194 6.06 -18.96 3.62
CA GLU A 194 4.94 -19.84 3.94
C GLU A 194 4.84 -21.06 3.03
N VAL A 195 5.48 -21.05 1.85
CA VAL A 195 5.46 -22.18 0.91
C VAL A 195 6.48 -23.23 1.33
N ILE A 196 6.02 -24.44 1.61
CA ILE A 196 6.87 -25.61 1.94
C ILE A 196 7.27 -26.36 0.68
N ALA A 197 6.28 -26.66 -0.16
CA ALA A 197 6.46 -27.40 -1.39
C ALA A 197 5.36 -27.06 -2.40
N TYR A 198 5.67 -27.25 -3.67
CA TYR A 198 4.63 -27.28 -4.69
C TYR A 198 4.94 -28.34 -5.73
N ALA A 199 3.91 -28.87 -6.35
CA ALA A 199 4.00 -29.86 -7.40
C ALA A 199 2.92 -29.62 -8.46
N GLN A 200 3.21 -29.98 -9.71
CA GLN A 200 2.21 -29.97 -10.77
C GLN A 200 1.00 -30.81 -10.36
N ALA A 201 -0.20 -30.29 -10.67
CA ALA A 201 -1.43 -30.99 -10.37
C ALA A 201 -1.58 -32.28 -11.22
N LYS A 202 -2.40 -33.21 -10.73
CA LYS A 202 -2.79 -34.38 -11.50
C LYS A 202 -3.61 -33.98 -12.72
N PRO A 203 -3.70 -34.82 -13.78
CA PRO A 203 -4.53 -34.54 -14.94
C PRO A 203 -5.98 -34.20 -14.60
N GLU A 204 -6.54 -34.84 -13.59
CA GLU A 204 -7.89 -34.64 -13.05
C GLU A 204 -8.06 -33.24 -12.42
N ASP A 205 -6.98 -32.69 -11.86
CA ASP A 205 -6.94 -31.40 -11.14
C ASP A 205 -6.43 -30.23 -11.99
N GLY A 206 -6.26 -30.40 -13.31
CA GLY A 206 -5.80 -29.38 -14.23
C GLY A 206 -4.45 -29.67 -14.90
N GLY A 207 -3.73 -30.72 -14.47
CA GLY A 207 -2.49 -31.20 -15.10
C GLY A 207 -1.41 -30.12 -15.20
N SER A 208 -0.85 -29.94 -16.41
CA SER A 208 0.21 -28.96 -16.68
C SER A 208 -0.24 -27.50 -16.59
N GLY A 209 -1.55 -27.23 -16.43
CA GLY A 209 -2.11 -25.89 -16.26
C GLY A 209 -2.37 -25.50 -14.81
N ALA A 210 -2.07 -26.38 -13.84
CA ALA A 210 -2.32 -26.12 -12.43
C ALA A 210 -1.18 -26.64 -11.54
N VAL A 211 -1.03 -26.05 -10.36
CA VAL A 211 -0.06 -26.41 -9.35
C VAL A 211 -0.75 -26.56 -8.00
N ILE A 212 -0.36 -27.60 -7.25
CA ILE A 212 -0.77 -27.81 -5.85
C ILE A 212 0.35 -27.31 -4.97
N VAL A 213 0.01 -26.46 -4.02
CA VAL A 213 0.96 -25.80 -3.11
C VAL A 213 0.66 -26.20 -1.67
N LEU A 214 1.71 -26.59 -0.95
CA LEU A 214 1.64 -26.88 0.48
C LEU A 214 2.22 -25.73 1.27
N LEU A 215 1.41 -25.19 2.18
CA LEU A 215 1.77 -24.06 3.02
C LEU A 215 2.13 -24.52 4.44
N LYS A 216 2.91 -23.71 5.15
CA LYS A 216 3.16 -23.87 6.59
C LYS A 216 1.82 -23.75 7.34
N ALA A 217 1.73 -24.51 8.43
CA ALA A 217 0.61 -24.40 9.38
C ALA A 217 0.85 -23.19 10.28
#